data_fb00e0b21b58aec84148385c0e86f8dc
#
_entry.id   fb00e0b21b58aec84148385c0e86f8dc
#
_cell.length_a   1.000
_cell.length_b   1.000
_cell.length_c   1.000
_cell.angle_alpha   90.00
_cell.angle_beta   90.00
_cell.angle_gamma   90.00
#
_symmetry.space_group_name_H-M   'P 1'
#
loop_
_entity.id
_entity.type
_entity.pdbx_description
1 polymer ?
#
loop_
_entity_poly.entity_id
_entity_poly.type
_entity_poly.pdbx_seq_one_letter_code
_entity_poly.pdbx_strand_id
1 'polypeptide(L)'
;IEASHHEVAPAQHEIDFRYDEALATADKIMTFKLAVKTIAKRHGLFASFMPKPKYGINGSGMHINMSLSQNGKNIFDDPSGELGLSKEAYYFIGGIMKHMKGMSAITNPLVNSYKRLVPGYEAPCYIAWSATNRSPLIRIPASRGEETRVELRSPDPAANPYLALAAVSYTH
;
A
#
# COMPACT_ATOMS: atom_id res chain seq x y z
N ILE A 1 8.05 12.08 -6.15
CA ILE A 1 7.01 11.51 -7.03
C ILE A 1 7.71 10.76 -8.14
N GLU A 2 7.25 9.55 -8.44
CA GLU A 2 7.76 8.71 -9.52
C GLU A 2 6.79 8.71 -10.70
N ALA A 3 5.50 8.49 -10.44
CA ALA A 3 4.45 8.53 -11.45
C ALA A 3 3.20 9.25 -10.95
N SER A 4 2.36 9.65 -11.90
CA SER A 4 1.05 10.24 -11.67
C SER A 4 0.13 9.88 -12.83
N HIS A 5 -1.02 9.32 -12.52
CA HIS A 5 -2.01 8.95 -13.53
C HIS A 5 -3.44 9.03 -12.98
N HIS A 6 -4.43 9.03 -13.88
CA HIS A 6 -5.81 8.87 -13.47
C HIS A 6 -6.10 7.40 -13.11
N GLU A 7 -7.01 7.20 -12.17
CA GLU A 7 -7.50 5.91 -11.75
C GLU A 7 -8.90 5.61 -12.31
N VAL A 8 -9.49 4.47 -11.91
CA VAL A 8 -10.73 3.94 -12.48
C VAL A 8 -11.95 4.83 -12.18
N ALA A 9 -12.04 5.39 -10.97
CA ALA A 9 -13.18 6.23 -10.62
C ALA A 9 -13.08 7.63 -11.25
N PRO A 10 -14.19 8.27 -11.62
CA PRO A 10 -14.18 9.64 -12.14
C PRO A 10 -13.49 10.61 -11.16
N ALA A 11 -12.56 11.43 -11.70
CA ALA A 11 -11.73 12.37 -10.94
C ALA A 11 -10.86 11.73 -9.84
N GLN A 12 -10.57 10.45 -9.94
CA GLN A 12 -9.61 9.76 -9.10
C GLN A 12 -8.23 9.79 -9.76
N HIS A 13 -7.23 10.10 -8.95
CA HIS A 13 -5.83 10.18 -9.39
C HIS A 13 -4.96 9.36 -8.43
N GLU A 14 -3.97 8.68 -8.99
CA GLU A 14 -2.92 7.99 -8.25
C GLU A 14 -1.61 8.75 -8.38
N ILE A 15 -0.88 8.78 -7.28
CA ILE A 15 0.47 9.36 -7.21
C ILE A 15 1.38 8.30 -6.59
N ASP A 16 2.39 7.91 -7.36
CA ASP A 16 3.42 6.99 -6.91
C ASP A 16 4.60 7.75 -6.33
N PHE A 17 5.02 7.33 -5.15
CA PHE A 17 6.20 7.87 -4.49
C PHE A 17 7.43 7.05 -4.86
N ARG A 18 8.50 7.73 -5.22
CA ARG A 18 9.80 7.09 -5.26
C ARG A 18 10.11 6.50 -3.88
N TYR A 19 10.61 5.25 -3.86
CA TYR A 19 10.90 4.58 -2.61
C TYR A 19 11.91 5.36 -1.77
N ASP A 20 11.80 5.25 -0.46
CA ASP A 20 12.68 5.85 0.52
C ASP A 20 12.56 5.09 1.86
N GLU A 21 13.35 5.47 2.83
CA GLU A 21 13.23 4.98 4.21
C GLU A 21 11.80 5.19 4.74
N ALA A 22 11.34 4.25 5.57
CA ALA A 22 9.94 4.22 6.03
C ALA A 22 9.48 5.52 6.71
N LEU A 23 10.31 6.09 7.60
CA LEU A 23 9.98 7.34 8.29
C LEU A 23 9.93 8.53 7.32
N ALA A 24 10.92 8.65 6.44
CA ALA A 24 10.95 9.69 5.42
C ALA A 24 9.75 9.58 4.46
N THR A 25 9.32 8.36 4.13
CA THR A 25 8.14 8.11 3.32
C THR A 25 6.87 8.58 4.04
N ALA A 26 6.72 8.30 5.34
CA ALA A 26 5.59 8.78 6.14
C ALA A 26 5.51 10.32 6.15
N ASP A 27 6.64 11.02 6.32
CA ASP A 27 6.72 12.49 6.26
C ASP A 27 6.26 13.02 4.89
N LYS A 28 6.73 12.37 3.80
CA LYS A 28 6.34 12.72 2.43
C LYS A 28 4.84 12.52 2.19
N ILE A 29 4.24 11.44 2.68
CA ILE A 29 2.80 11.18 2.56
C ILE A 29 2.00 12.27 3.31
N MET A 30 2.40 12.65 4.51
CA MET A 30 1.72 13.71 5.27
C MET A 30 1.81 15.06 4.57
N THR A 31 3.01 15.42 4.11
CA THR A 31 3.25 16.65 3.34
C THR A 31 2.42 16.67 2.05
N PHE A 32 2.40 15.55 1.33
CA PHE A 32 1.61 15.40 0.11
C PHE A 32 0.12 15.62 0.37
N LYS A 33 -0.45 14.97 1.38
CA LYS A 33 -1.87 15.15 1.73
C LYS A 33 -2.22 16.61 2.03
N LEU A 34 -1.35 17.30 2.77
CA LEU A 34 -1.51 18.71 3.09
C LEU A 34 -1.43 19.57 1.82
N ALA A 35 -0.41 19.36 1.00
CA ALA A 35 -0.20 20.11 -0.23
C ALA A 35 -1.37 19.95 -1.20
N VAL A 36 -1.80 18.72 -1.48
CA VAL A 36 -2.92 18.44 -2.38
C VAL A 36 -4.21 19.10 -1.91
N LYS A 37 -4.56 18.97 -0.63
CA LYS A 37 -5.76 19.61 -0.08
C LYS A 37 -5.69 21.13 -0.18
N THR A 38 -4.53 21.71 0.11
CA THR A 38 -4.32 23.17 0.08
C THR A 38 -4.41 23.72 -1.34
N ILE A 39 -3.76 23.06 -2.29
CA ILE A 39 -3.75 23.47 -3.71
C ILE A 39 -5.16 23.31 -4.31
N ALA A 40 -5.81 22.17 -4.10
CA ALA A 40 -7.17 21.92 -4.57
C ALA A 40 -8.13 23.02 -4.08
N LYS A 41 -8.08 23.37 -2.79
CA LYS A 41 -8.91 24.44 -2.23
C LYS A 41 -8.67 25.79 -2.88
N ARG A 42 -7.43 26.14 -3.26
CA ARG A 42 -7.11 27.39 -3.98
C ARG A 42 -7.73 27.45 -5.37
N HIS A 43 -8.00 26.29 -5.97
CA HIS A 43 -8.66 26.15 -7.27
C HIS A 43 -10.16 25.86 -7.19
N GLY A 44 -10.78 26.04 -6.02
CA GLY A 44 -12.21 25.77 -5.81
C GLY A 44 -12.58 24.28 -5.84
N LEU A 45 -11.60 23.40 -5.68
CA LEU A 45 -11.77 21.94 -5.68
C LEU A 45 -11.68 21.37 -4.26
N PHE A 46 -12.27 20.21 -4.06
CA PHE A 46 -12.18 19.45 -2.81
C PHE A 46 -11.42 18.14 -3.04
N ALA A 47 -10.23 18.03 -2.46
CA ALA A 47 -9.45 16.79 -2.49
C ALA A 47 -9.81 15.88 -1.31
N SER A 48 -10.25 14.67 -1.62
CA SER A 48 -10.62 13.65 -0.64
C SER A 48 -9.62 12.51 -0.63
N PHE A 49 -9.20 12.10 0.57
CA PHE A 49 -8.44 10.88 0.85
C PHE A 49 -9.31 9.83 1.54
N MET A 50 -10.60 9.88 1.33
CA MET A 50 -11.57 8.94 1.89
C MET A 50 -11.46 7.58 1.18
N PRO A 51 -11.43 6.45 1.92
CA PRO A 51 -11.30 5.11 1.33
C PRO A 51 -12.39 4.74 0.31
N LYS A 52 -13.64 5.11 0.60
CA LYS A 52 -14.77 4.87 -0.30
C LYS A 52 -15.68 6.11 -0.34
N PRO A 53 -15.32 7.13 -1.15
CA PRO A 53 -16.09 8.39 -1.18
C PRO A 53 -17.48 8.25 -1.82
N LYS A 54 -17.64 7.29 -2.76
CA LYS A 54 -18.92 7.04 -3.44
C LYS A 54 -19.24 5.56 -3.47
N TYR A 55 -20.51 5.23 -3.31
CA TYR A 55 -21.02 3.89 -3.51
C TYR A 55 -21.00 3.51 -5.01
N GLY A 56 -20.78 2.24 -5.32
CA GLY A 56 -20.87 1.72 -6.69
C GLY A 56 -19.69 2.03 -7.61
N ILE A 57 -18.65 2.73 -7.13
CA ILE A 57 -17.41 3.01 -7.88
C ILE A 57 -16.17 2.62 -7.07
N ASN A 58 -15.00 2.56 -7.71
CA ASN A 58 -13.75 2.22 -7.03
C ASN A 58 -13.43 3.18 -5.88
N GLY A 59 -12.85 2.65 -4.83
CA GLY A 59 -12.33 3.40 -3.69
C GLY A 59 -10.85 3.73 -3.84
N SER A 60 -10.29 4.43 -2.85
CA SER A 60 -8.88 4.80 -2.80
C SER A 60 -8.09 3.88 -1.87
N GLY A 61 -7.02 3.28 -2.38
CA GLY A 61 -6.03 2.53 -1.62
C GLY A 61 -4.82 3.39 -1.26
N MET A 62 -4.08 2.96 -0.27
CA MET A 62 -2.72 3.40 0.03
C MET A 62 -1.86 2.14 0.04
N HIS A 63 -1.51 1.64 -1.14
CA HIS A 63 -0.72 0.42 -1.27
C HIS A 63 0.69 0.67 -0.75
N ILE A 64 1.18 -0.21 0.10
CA ILE A 64 2.51 -0.10 0.69
C ILE A 64 3.43 -1.12 0.02
N ASN A 65 4.34 -0.61 -0.81
CA ASN A 65 5.42 -1.39 -1.39
C ASN A 65 6.60 -1.43 -0.41
N MET A 66 7.11 -2.62 -0.10
CA MET A 66 8.11 -2.82 0.94
C MET A 66 9.18 -3.80 0.50
N SER A 67 10.41 -3.50 0.90
CA SER A 67 11.53 -4.42 0.91
C SER A 67 12.34 -4.21 2.20
N LEU A 68 13.16 -5.18 2.55
CA LEU A 68 14.14 -5.05 3.63
C LEU A 68 15.54 -5.05 3.04
N SER A 69 16.40 -4.21 3.59
CA SER A 69 17.81 -4.19 3.21
C SER A 69 18.72 -4.51 4.40
N GLN A 70 19.79 -5.23 4.13
CA GLN A 70 20.85 -5.50 5.09
C GLN A 70 22.19 -5.23 4.42
N ASN A 71 23.03 -4.39 5.03
CA ASN A 71 24.33 -3.99 4.50
C ASN A 71 24.24 -3.44 3.05
N GLY A 72 23.19 -2.65 2.76
CA GLY A 72 22.97 -2.04 1.45
C GLY A 72 22.45 -2.98 0.36
N LYS A 73 22.08 -4.22 0.69
CA LYS A 73 21.52 -5.19 -0.25
C LYS A 73 20.07 -5.50 0.09
N ASN A 74 19.24 -5.61 -0.91
CA ASN A 74 17.87 -6.07 -0.76
C ASN A 74 17.85 -7.57 -0.38
N ILE A 75 17.37 -7.88 0.84
CA ILE A 75 17.37 -9.26 1.35
C ILE A 75 16.13 -10.05 0.92
N PHE A 76 15.19 -9.44 0.18
CA PHE A 76 14.05 -10.17 -0.40
C PHE A 76 14.40 -10.87 -1.70
N ASP A 77 15.49 -10.45 -2.36
CA ASP A 77 15.92 -11.01 -3.64
C ASP A 77 16.74 -12.29 -3.45
N ASP A 78 16.33 -13.35 -4.13
CA ASP A 78 17.10 -14.59 -4.29
C ASP A 78 16.80 -15.18 -5.68
N PRO A 79 17.68 -14.97 -6.68
CA PRO A 79 17.47 -15.49 -8.02
C PRO A 79 17.33 -17.02 -8.11
N SER A 80 17.78 -17.75 -7.07
CA SER A 80 17.65 -19.21 -6.99
C SER A 80 16.37 -19.67 -6.26
N GLY A 81 15.71 -18.73 -5.57
CA GLY A 81 14.49 -19.01 -4.82
C GLY A 81 13.25 -19.11 -5.71
N GLU A 82 12.20 -19.74 -5.21
CA GLU A 82 10.90 -19.75 -5.89
C GLU A 82 10.42 -18.31 -6.12
N LEU A 83 9.94 -18.02 -7.32
CA LEU A 83 9.57 -16.67 -7.78
C LEU A 83 10.69 -15.62 -7.65
N GLY A 84 11.95 -16.01 -7.50
CA GLY A 84 13.07 -15.09 -7.27
C GLY A 84 13.04 -14.42 -5.90
N LEU A 85 12.43 -15.06 -4.90
CA LEU A 85 12.27 -14.54 -3.55
C LEU A 85 13.08 -15.35 -2.55
N SER A 86 13.66 -14.65 -1.57
CA SER A 86 14.35 -15.26 -0.45
C SER A 86 13.37 -15.83 0.59
N LYS A 87 13.89 -16.64 1.52
CA LYS A 87 13.13 -17.11 2.67
C LYS A 87 12.65 -15.96 3.56
N GLU A 88 13.45 -14.92 3.71
CA GLU A 88 13.12 -13.70 4.45
C GLU A 88 11.88 -13.03 3.88
N ALA A 89 11.76 -12.94 2.55
CA ALA A 89 10.55 -12.42 1.89
C ALA A 89 9.32 -13.24 2.23
N TYR A 90 9.41 -14.58 2.20
CA TYR A 90 8.30 -15.45 2.58
C TYR A 90 7.94 -15.36 4.06
N TYR A 91 8.91 -15.23 4.95
CA TYR A 91 8.65 -15.03 6.38
C TYR A 91 7.94 -13.69 6.61
N PHE A 92 8.36 -12.64 5.92
CA PHE A 92 7.72 -11.33 5.99
C PHE A 92 6.26 -11.38 5.52
N ILE A 93 6.00 -12.02 4.37
CA ILE A 93 4.64 -12.26 3.86
C ILE A 93 3.79 -13.03 4.89
N GLY A 94 4.34 -14.11 5.42
CA GLY A 94 3.68 -14.95 6.44
C GLY A 94 3.34 -14.16 7.70
N GLY A 95 4.24 -13.30 8.16
CA GLY A 95 4.05 -12.41 9.31
C GLY A 95 2.88 -11.44 9.09
N ILE A 96 2.86 -10.75 7.94
CA ILE A 96 1.76 -9.85 7.58
C ILE A 96 0.43 -10.61 7.55
N MET A 97 0.37 -11.75 6.86
CA MET A 97 -0.87 -12.54 6.76
C MET A 97 -1.39 -12.99 8.12
N LYS A 98 -0.49 -13.43 9.01
CA LYS A 98 -0.82 -13.85 10.38
C LYS A 98 -1.43 -12.73 11.21
N HIS A 99 -0.92 -11.51 11.09
CA HIS A 99 -1.29 -10.38 11.93
C HIS A 99 -2.30 -9.42 11.29
N MET A 100 -2.67 -9.64 10.02
CA MET A 100 -3.49 -8.70 9.25
C MET A 100 -4.79 -8.30 9.92
N LYS A 101 -5.48 -9.23 10.58
CA LYS A 101 -6.73 -8.93 11.29
C LYS A 101 -6.55 -7.90 12.40
N GLY A 102 -5.47 -7.99 13.17
CA GLY A 102 -5.13 -6.99 14.18
C GLY A 102 -4.64 -5.68 13.57
N MET A 103 -3.81 -5.78 12.53
CA MET A 103 -3.26 -4.61 11.84
C MET A 103 -4.36 -3.76 11.18
N SER A 104 -5.48 -4.35 10.77
CA SER A 104 -6.57 -3.62 10.13
C SER A 104 -7.13 -2.48 11.01
N ALA A 105 -7.04 -2.58 12.33
CA ALA A 105 -7.40 -1.48 13.22
C ALA A 105 -6.57 -0.20 12.98
N ILE A 106 -5.36 -0.35 12.46
CA ILE A 106 -4.42 0.73 12.15
C ILE A 106 -4.45 1.08 10.66
N THR A 107 -4.40 0.07 9.80
CA THR A 107 -4.30 0.25 8.35
C THR A 107 -5.63 0.60 7.68
N ASN A 108 -6.75 0.31 8.34
CA ASN A 108 -8.13 0.54 7.88
C ASN A 108 -8.98 1.11 9.02
N PRO A 109 -8.69 2.33 9.51
CA PRO A 109 -9.15 2.81 10.82
C PRO A 109 -10.60 3.30 10.84
N LEU A 110 -11.27 3.38 9.70
CA LEU A 110 -12.62 3.94 9.61
C LEU A 110 -13.65 2.88 9.23
N VAL A 111 -14.90 3.08 9.62
CA VAL A 111 -16.03 2.30 9.07
C VAL A 111 -16.05 2.39 7.54
N ASN A 112 -15.71 3.54 6.99
CA ASN A 112 -15.61 3.74 5.55
C ASN A 112 -14.51 2.89 4.89
N SER A 113 -13.44 2.53 5.60
CA SER A 113 -12.39 1.63 5.14
C SER A 113 -12.96 0.28 4.70
N TYR A 114 -13.89 -0.26 5.46
CA TYR A 114 -14.51 -1.56 5.19
C TYR A 114 -15.54 -1.51 4.05
N LYS A 115 -16.05 -0.32 3.71
CA LYS A 115 -16.87 -0.13 2.51
C LYS A 115 -16.05 -0.21 1.22
N ARG A 116 -14.72 -0.02 1.30
CA ARG A 116 -13.78 -0.22 0.21
C ARG A 116 -13.43 -1.71 0.03
N LEU A 117 -13.23 -2.45 1.12
CA LEU A 117 -12.77 -3.84 1.11
C LEU A 117 -13.89 -4.82 0.77
N VAL A 118 -14.48 -4.64 -0.41
CA VAL A 118 -15.59 -5.47 -0.93
C VAL A 118 -15.25 -5.97 -2.33
N PRO A 119 -15.77 -7.15 -2.74
CA PRO A 119 -15.51 -7.72 -4.07
C PRO A 119 -15.96 -6.80 -5.21
N GLY A 120 -15.26 -6.89 -6.35
CA GLY A 120 -15.64 -6.20 -7.59
C GLY A 120 -15.05 -4.79 -7.79
N TYR A 121 -14.22 -4.30 -6.86
CA TYR A 121 -13.65 -2.94 -6.92
C TYR A 121 -12.12 -2.90 -6.75
N GLU A 122 -11.43 -3.95 -7.18
CA GLU A 122 -9.96 -4.08 -7.12
C GLU A 122 -9.34 -3.95 -5.71
N ALA A 123 -10.15 -3.97 -4.67
CA ALA A 123 -9.70 -3.99 -3.29
C ALA A 123 -9.51 -5.43 -2.80
N PRO A 124 -8.53 -5.71 -1.92
CA PRO A 124 -8.31 -7.05 -1.40
C PRO A 124 -9.43 -7.45 -0.42
N CYS A 125 -10.03 -8.62 -0.66
CA CYS A 125 -11.09 -9.17 0.18
C CYS A 125 -10.66 -10.46 0.90
N TYR A 126 -9.49 -11.00 0.56
CA TYR A 126 -8.98 -12.27 1.07
C TYR A 126 -7.57 -12.11 1.61
N ILE A 127 -7.29 -12.72 2.77
CA ILE A 127 -5.94 -12.82 3.32
C ILE A 127 -5.22 -13.92 2.55
N ALA A 128 -4.60 -13.53 1.46
CA ALA A 128 -3.83 -14.38 0.56
C ALA A 128 -2.74 -13.54 -0.11
N TRP A 129 -1.80 -14.19 -0.79
CA TRP A 129 -0.80 -13.52 -1.63
C TRP A 129 -0.77 -14.11 -3.03
N SER A 130 -0.28 -13.36 -4.01
CA SER A 130 -0.11 -13.83 -5.38
C SER A 130 0.95 -13.02 -6.14
N ALA A 131 1.66 -13.66 -7.04
CA ALA A 131 2.57 -13.02 -8.01
C ALA A 131 1.86 -12.58 -9.30
N THR A 132 0.66 -13.09 -9.58
CA THR A 132 -0.04 -12.88 -10.85
C THR A 132 -1.36 -12.12 -10.71
N ASN A 133 -2.00 -12.20 -9.55
CA ASN A 133 -3.32 -11.62 -9.32
C ASN A 133 -3.23 -10.32 -8.48
N ARG A 134 -4.11 -9.36 -8.74
CA ARG A 134 -4.23 -8.09 -8.02
C ARG A 134 -5.32 -8.09 -6.93
N SER A 135 -6.09 -9.20 -6.81
CA SER A 135 -7.18 -9.30 -5.83
C SER A 135 -6.75 -9.67 -4.41
N PRO A 136 -5.62 -10.38 -4.15
CA PRO A 136 -5.24 -10.75 -2.80
C PRO A 136 -4.67 -9.58 -2.00
N LEU A 137 -4.55 -9.80 -0.69
CA LEU A 137 -3.99 -8.86 0.28
C LEU A 137 -2.57 -8.42 -0.08
N ILE A 138 -1.74 -9.37 -0.50
CA ILE A 138 -0.34 -9.13 -0.86
C ILE A 138 -0.11 -9.50 -2.32
N ARG A 139 0.46 -8.58 -3.07
CA ARG A 139 0.94 -8.81 -4.42
C ARG A 139 2.46 -8.84 -4.42
N ILE A 140 3.02 -9.74 -5.24
CA ILE A 140 4.46 -9.76 -5.54
C ILE A 140 4.64 -9.14 -6.92
N PRO A 141 5.17 -7.90 -7.04
CA PRO A 141 5.49 -7.31 -8.34
C PRO A 141 6.49 -8.14 -9.13
N ALA A 142 6.53 -7.95 -10.44
CA ALA A 142 7.40 -8.74 -11.33
C ALA A 142 8.89 -8.37 -11.25
N SER A 143 9.20 -7.15 -10.81
CA SER A 143 10.59 -6.68 -10.66
C SER A 143 11.37 -7.53 -9.66
N ARG A 144 12.66 -7.73 -9.95
CA ARG A 144 13.61 -8.50 -9.13
C ARG A 144 14.92 -7.72 -8.95
N GLY A 145 15.87 -8.29 -8.23
CA GLY A 145 17.10 -7.61 -7.85
C GLY A 145 16.85 -6.55 -6.79
N GLU A 146 17.42 -5.39 -6.95
CA GLU A 146 17.24 -4.26 -6.02
C GLU A 146 15.78 -3.79 -5.92
N GLU A 147 14.95 -4.09 -6.92
CA GLU A 147 13.54 -3.73 -6.96
C GLU A 147 12.61 -4.83 -6.41
N THR A 148 13.15 -5.95 -5.93
CA THR A 148 12.36 -7.03 -5.33
C THR A 148 11.60 -6.51 -4.12
N ARG A 149 10.26 -6.62 -4.14
CA ARG A 149 9.41 -6.07 -3.10
C ARG A 149 8.10 -6.83 -2.96
N VAL A 150 7.41 -6.61 -1.88
CA VAL A 150 6.04 -7.04 -1.63
C VAL A 150 5.13 -5.81 -1.52
N GLU A 151 3.92 -5.91 -2.04
CA GLU A 151 2.92 -4.85 -2.01
C GLU A 151 1.76 -5.27 -1.11
N LEU A 152 1.57 -4.58 0.01
CA LEU A 152 0.38 -4.72 0.85
C LEU A 152 -0.72 -3.79 0.33
N ARG A 153 -1.87 -4.36 -0.03
CA ARG A 153 -2.93 -3.68 -0.78
C ARG A 153 -4.12 -3.23 0.05
N SER A 154 -4.26 -3.73 1.28
CA SER A 154 -5.41 -3.38 2.13
C SER A 154 -5.37 -1.96 2.72
N PRO A 155 -4.21 -1.37 3.08
CA PRO A 155 -4.20 -0.05 3.68
C PRO A 155 -4.89 0.99 2.81
N ASP A 156 -5.50 1.97 3.45
CA ASP A 156 -6.17 3.06 2.77
C ASP A 156 -5.67 4.44 3.24
N PRO A 157 -5.97 5.51 2.48
CA PRO A 157 -5.41 6.83 2.76
C PRO A 157 -5.93 7.49 4.04
N ALA A 158 -6.93 6.92 4.74
CA ALA A 158 -7.36 7.40 6.05
C ALA A 158 -6.41 6.98 7.17
N ALA A 159 -5.62 5.94 6.95
CA ALA A 159 -4.62 5.49 7.92
C ALA A 159 -3.57 6.57 8.21
N ASN A 160 -3.11 6.60 9.44
CA ASN A 160 -1.91 7.36 9.79
C ASN A 160 -0.68 6.64 9.22
N PRO A 161 0.10 7.26 8.31
CA PRO A 161 1.19 6.57 7.64
C PRO A 161 2.30 6.11 8.59
N TYR A 162 2.59 6.85 9.65
CA TYR A 162 3.60 6.43 10.65
C TYR A 162 3.16 5.15 11.35
N LEU A 163 1.92 5.10 11.81
CA LEU A 163 1.39 3.91 12.49
C LEU A 163 1.23 2.73 11.52
N ALA A 164 0.79 2.98 10.28
CA ALA A 164 0.64 1.93 9.28
C ALA A 164 1.99 1.28 8.93
N LEU A 165 3.03 2.10 8.66
CA LEU A 165 4.36 1.60 8.36
C LEU A 165 4.99 0.89 9.56
N ALA A 166 4.83 1.43 10.78
CA ALA A 166 5.30 0.78 12.00
C ALA A 166 4.61 -0.58 12.23
N ALA A 167 3.27 -0.65 12.09
CA ALA A 167 2.53 -1.90 12.26
C ALA A 167 2.98 -2.98 11.27
N VAL A 168 3.17 -2.61 10.00
CA VAL A 168 3.61 -3.55 8.97
C VAL A 168 5.05 -4.00 9.17
N SER A 169 5.96 -3.11 9.59
CA SER A 169 7.36 -3.43 9.83
C SER A 169 7.58 -4.33 11.06
N TYR A 170 6.66 -4.30 12.03
CA TYR A 170 6.80 -5.02 13.31
C TYR A 170 6.23 -6.45 13.28
N THR A 171 5.62 -6.89 12.20
CA THR A 171 4.87 -8.17 12.15
C THR A 171 5.67 -9.39 11.69
N HIS A 172 6.94 -9.25 11.46
CA HIS A 172 7.81 -10.33 10.98
C HIS A 172 8.85 -10.80 12.01
#